data_5f3812d196f015800fa85a2b0426a647
#
_entry.id   5f3812d196f015800fa85a2b0426a647
#
_cell.length_a   1.000
_cell.length_b   1.000
_cell.length_c   1.000
_cell.angle_alpha   90.00
_cell.angle_beta   90.00
_cell.angle_gamma   90.00
#
_symmetry.space_group_name_H-M   'P 1'
#
loop_
_entity.id
_entity.type
_entity.pdbx_description
1 polymer ?
#
loop_
_entity_poly.entity_id
_entity_poly.type
_entity_poly.pdbx_seq_one_letter_code
_entity_poly.pdbx_strand_id
1 'polypeptide(L)'
;GFKPYSREKLELTFGKMDIFGFFDQNTGAGDEAKQFLNSVFVHNPLLDAGREVGVDANGFQPGFVAAYVNETNKVEPWRLSIGVFGAGDKGSNYQKSLSSPLVMVQAEKQLKLFGGLNGNYRAYAWTRSDVTELDGVTTGKHTGIGISIDQRIGDGINLFGRYGQLIKGELPFEQALTIGSEINGSYWGRGADAIGIGASWLKASSTYRALGGSGDIDGDGIADFTFTPSGAEQIAEIYYRYRIAPQFEVTPDFQWVGRGGANGDASSVKVLGLRANIAY
;
A
#
# COMPACT_ATOMS: atom_id res chain seq x y z
N GLY A 1 15.04 -33.83 -24.82
CA GLY A 1 14.73 -32.47 -25.26
C GLY A 1 14.08 -31.69 -24.15
N PHE A 2 14.51 -30.46 -23.92
CA PHE A 2 13.86 -29.57 -22.98
C PHE A 2 12.42 -29.31 -23.45
N LYS A 3 11.43 -29.68 -22.62
CA LYS A 3 10.05 -29.23 -22.87
C LYS A 3 9.99 -27.70 -22.66
N PRO A 4 9.42 -26.93 -23.60
CA PRO A 4 9.21 -25.51 -23.35
C PRO A 4 8.32 -25.37 -22.11
N TYR A 5 8.66 -24.43 -21.23
CA TYR A 5 7.81 -24.09 -20.09
C TYR A 5 6.40 -23.74 -20.60
N SER A 6 5.39 -24.24 -19.90
CA SER A 6 4.01 -23.83 -20.18
C SER A 6 3.90 -22.31 -20.03
N ARG A 7 3.25 -21.66 -21.00
CA ARG A 7 2.92 -20.24 -20.93
C ARG A 7 1.74 -19.94 -19.98
N GLU A 8 1.13 -20.99 -19.50
CA GLU A 8 0.08 -20.96 -18.48
C GLU A 8 0.55 -21.82 -17.32
N LYS A 9 0.50 -21.26 -16.12
CA LYS A 9 0.98 -21.94 -14.92
C LYS A 9 0.12 -21.57 -13.71
N LEU A 10 -0.03 -22.52 -12.80
CA LEU A 10 -0.51 -22.30 -11.45
C LEU A 10 0.69 -22.18 -10.52
N GLU A 11 0.81 -21.07 -9.83
CA GLU A 11 1.82 -20.82 -8.79
C GLU A 11 1.16 -20.96 -7.43
N LEU A 12 1.76 -21.76 -6.55
CA LEU A 12 1.32 -21.94 -5.18
C LEU A 12 2.46 -21.53 -4.25
N THR A 13 2.17 -20.62 -3.34
CA THR A 13 3.14 -20.15 -2.34
C THR A 13 2.49 -20.24 -0.97
N PHE A 14 3.21 -20.78 0.01
CA PHE A 14 2.76 -20.86 1.38
C PHE A 14 3.93 -20.69 2.33
N GLY A 15 3.66 -20.12 3.50
CA GLY A 15 4.67 -19.88 4.52
C GLY A 15 4.43 -18.58 5.25
N LYS A 16 5.49 -18.07 5.86
CA LYS A 16 5.52 -16.74 6.45
C LYS A 16 5.92 -15.75 5.36
N MET A 17 5.06 -14.78 5.05
CA MET A 17 5.25 -13.91 3.89
C MET A 17 4.70 -12.49 4.14
N ASP A 18 5.19 -11.55 3.37
CA ASP A 18 4.63 -10.22 3.22
C ASP A 18 3.49 -10.25 2.19
N ILE A 19 2.33 -9.66 2.54
CA ILE A 19 1.17 -9.55 1.65
C ILE A 19 1.50 -8.71 0.42
N PHE A 20 2.19 -7.60 0.60
CA PHE A 20 2.47 -6.63 -0.45
C PHE A 20 3.49 -7.13 -1.47
N GLY A 21 4.18 -8.24 -1.18
CA GLY A 21 4.91 -9.00 -2.17
C GLY A 21 4.04 -9.69 -3.23
N PHE A 22 2.72 -9.84 -2.97
CA PHE A 22 1.77 -10.53 -3.84
C PHE A 22 0.59 -9.66 -4.29
N PHE A 23 0.16 -8.71 -3.46
CA PHE A 23 -1.01 -7.86 -3.68
C PHE A 23 -0.63 -6.38 -3.60
N ASP A 24 -1.40 -5.51 -4.25
CA ASP A 24 -1.20 -4.06 -4.26
C ASP A 24 0.19 -3.59 -4.71
N GLN A 25 0.93 -4.41 -5.43
CA GLN A 25 2.25 -4.07 -5.92
C GLN A 25 2.22 -2.83 -6.81
N ASN A 26 3.32 -2.07 -6.81
CA ASN A 26 3.48 -0.90 -7.66
C ASN A 26 4.96 -0.64 -7.93
N THR A 27 5.36 -0.45 -9.18
CA THR A 27 6.76 -0.24 -9.54
C THR A 27 7.25 1.19 -9.30
N GLY A 28 6.34 2.16 -9.24
CA GLY A 28 6.66 3.57 -8.98
C GLY A 28 6.66 3.93 -7.50
N ALA A 29 6.00 3.11 -6.67
CA ALA A 29 5.82 3.37 -5.25
C ALA A 29 5.52 2.04 -4.50
N GLY A 30 6.51 1.18 -4.37
CA GLY A 30 6.38 -0.12 -3.72
C GLY A 30 7.64 -0.55 -2.97
N ASP A 31 8.60 0.36 -2.76
CA ASP A 31 9.87 0.07 -2.08
C ASP A 31 10.20 1.19 -1.09
N GLU A 32 9.89 0.97 0.19
CA GLU A 32 10.17 1.89 1.30
C GLU A 32 11.67 2.14 1.48
N ALA A 33 12.52 1.20 1.08
CA ALA A 33 13.96 1.34 1.20
C ALA A 33 14.55 2.27 0.14
N LYS A 34 13.89 2.47 -1.01
CA LYS A 34 14.43 3.22 -2.14
C LYS A 34 13.55 4.35 -2.65
N GLN A 35 12.23 4.24 -2.44
CA GLN A 35 11.24 5.20 -2.93
C GLN A 35 10.69 6.05 -1.78
N PHE A 36 9.38 6.20 -1.68
CA PHE A 36 8.71 6.99 -0.65
C PHE A 36 8.96 6.43 0.76
N LEU A 37 9.14 7.30 1.73
CA LEU A 37 9.27 6.93 3.15
C LEU A 37 7.92 6.80 3.83
N ASN A 38 6.93 7.58 3.41
CA ASN A 38 5.60 7.52 3.99
C ASN A 38 4.82 6.34 3.39
N SER A 39 4.37 5.43 4.26
CA SER A 39 3.69 4.19 3.88
C SER A 39 2.43 4.39 3.04
N VAL A 40 1.77 5.55 3.14
CA VAL A 40 0.58 5.86 2.32
C VAL A 40 0.86 5.88 0.80
N PHE A 41 2.13 6.06 0.40
CA PHE A 41 2.54 5.98 -0.99
C PHE A 41 2.90 4.55 -1.40
N VAL A 42 3.37 3.74 -0.47
CA VAL A 42 3.95 2.42 -0.74
C VAL A 42 2.89 1.33 -0.79
N HIS A 43 1.88 1.42 0.07
CA HIS A 43 0.77 0.49 0.15
C HIS A 43 -0.59 1.20 0.15
N ASN A 44 -1.68 0.43 -0.04
CA ASN A 44 -3.02 0.99 0.17
C ASN A 44 -3.24 1.29 1.66
N PRO A 45 -3.44 2.57 2.04
CA PRO A 45 -3.58 2.95 3.44
C PRO A 45 -4.73 2.27 4.17
N LEU A 46 -5.80 1.87 3.47
CA LEU A 46 -6.93 1.17 4.11
C LEU A 46 -6.57 -0.26 4.52
N LEU A 47 -5.62 -0.90 3.83
CA LEU A 47 -5.10 -2.21 4.23
C LEU A 47 -4.06 -2.09 5.33
N ASP A 48 -3.08 -1.23 5.17
CA ASP A 48 -1.92 -1.10 6.04
C ASP A 48 -2.27 -0.36 7.34
N ALA A 49 -2.63 0.91 7.26
CA ALA A 49 -3.02 1.71 8.42
C ALA A 49 -4.40 1.32 8.99
N GLY A 50 -5.23 0.63 8.21
CA GLY A 50 -6.54 0.13 8.62
C GLY A 50 -6.49 -1.10 9.54
N ARG A 51 -5.30 -1.58 9.91
CA ARG A 51 -5.11 -2.80 10.71
C ARG A 51 -5.69 -4.07 10.09
N GLU A 52 -5.93 -4.08 8.79
CA GLU A 52 -6.42 -5.26 8.06
C GLU A 52 -5.34 -6.32 7.96
N VAL A 53 -4.09 -5.89 7.92
CA VAL A 53 -2.91 -6.74 7.80
C VAL A 53 -2.44 -7.17 9.19
N GLY A 54 -2.31 -8.47 9.39
CA GLY A 54 -1.87 -9.06 10.66
C GLY A 54 -0.39 -9.46 10.65
N VAL A 55 0.50 -8.47 10.53
CA VAL A 55 1.94 -8.73 10.45
C VAL A 55 2.62 -8.79 11.81
N ASP A 56 3.75 -9.49 11.88
CA ASP A 56 4.65 -9.44 13.02
C ASP A 56 5.56 -8.17 12.97
N ALA A 57 6.48 -8.07 13.94
CA ALA A 57 7.42 -6.96 14.02
C ALA A 57 8.35 -6.81 12.79
N ASN A 58 8.39 -7.80 11.90
CA ASN A 58 9.21 -7.78 10.69
C ASN A 58 8.38 -7.63 9.41
N GLY A 59 7.08 -7.33 9.52
CA GLY A 59 6.18 -7.18 8.36
C GLY A 59 5.68 -8.49 7.75
N PHE A 60 5.79 -9.64 8.45
CA PHE A 60 5.42 -10.94 7.89
C PHE A 60 4.28 -11.60 8.67
N GLN A 61 3.51 -12.43 7.97
CA GLN A 61 2.42 -13.22 8.52
C GLN A 61 2.30 -14.58 7.82
N PRO A 62 1.72 -15.61 8.46
CA PRO A 62 1.45 -16.87 7.79
C PRO A 62 0.42 -16.67 6.69
N GLY A 63 0.65 -17.30 5.54
CA GLY A 63 -0.25 -17.15 4.41
C GLY A 63 -0.10 -18.25 3.37
N PHE A 64 -1.10 -18.27 2.48
CA PHE A 64 -1.15 -19.09 1.29
C PHE A 64 -1.62 -18.21 0.12
N VAL A 65 -0.92 -18.28 -1.00
CA VAL A 65 -1.28 -17.60 -2.25
C VAL A 65 -1.32 -18.63 -3.38
N ALA A 66 -2.43 -18.64 -4.10
CA ALA A 66 -2.54 -19.35 -5.37
C ALA A 66 -2.72 -18.32 -6.49
N ALA A 67 -1.95 -18.44 -7.56
CA ALA A 67 -2.01 -17.53 -8.70
C ALA A 67 -1.99 -18.28 -10.01
N TYR A 68 -2.97 -18.02 -10.87
CA TYR A 68 -2.95 -18.44 -12.26
C TYR A 68 -2.32 -17.34 -13.11
N VAL A 69 -1.25 -17.70 -13.81
CA VAL A 69 -0.46 -16.79 -14.64
C VAL A 69 -0.58 -17.22 -16.09
N ASN A 70 -0.95 -16.30 -16.96
CA ASN A 70 -1.03 -16.51 -18.41
C ASN A 70 -0.05 -15.56 -19.13
N GLU A 71 0.99 -16.16 -19.70
CA GLU A 71 2.03 -15.53 -20.50
C GLU A 71 1.94 -15.93 -21.99
N THR A 72 0.75 -16.35 -22.46
CA THR A 72 0.53 -16.70 -23.88
C THR A 72 0.84 -15.50 -24.76
N ASN A 73 0.38 -14.32 -24.37
CA ASN A 73 0.92 -13.05 -24.85
C ASN A 73 2.03 -12.58 -23.90
N LYS A 74 3.29 -12.80 -24.25
CA LYS A 74 4.45 -12.38 -23.43
C LYS A 74 4.60 -10.87 -23.27
N VAL A 75 3.96 -10.12 -24.15
CA VAL A 75 4.03 -8.65 -24.15
C VAL A 75 3.03 -8.08 -23.15
N GLU A 76 1.89 -8.75 -23.00
CA GLU A 76 0.76 -8.33 -22.17
C GLU A 76 0.22 -9.50 -21.33
N PRO A 77 1.06 -10.08 -20.45
CA PRO A 77 0.61 -11.15 -19.58
C PRO A 77 -0.47 -10.69 -18.61
N TRP A 78 -1.18 -11.64 -18.03
CA TRP A 78 -2.15 -11.38 -16.98
C TRP A 78 -2.08 -12.43 -15.88
N ARG A 79 -2.54 -12.07 -14.68
CA ARG A 79 -2.50 -12.90 -13.49
C ARG A 79 -3.78 -12.74 -12.70
N LEU A 80 -4.29 -13.86 -12.18
CA LEU A 80 -5.35 -13.89 -11.17
C LEU A 80 -4.81 -14.53 -9.92
N SER A 81 -4.95 -13.87 -8.79
CA SER A 81 -4.43 -14.35 -7.51
C SER A 81 -5.52 -14.40 -6.45
N ILE A 82 -5.45 -15.41 -5.59
CA ILE A 82 -6.18 -15.47 -4.33
C ILE A 82 -5.18 -15.70 -3.21
N GLY A 83 -5.31 -14.95 -2.12
CA GLY A 83 -4.50 -15.10 -0.93
C GLY A 83 -5.36 -15.27 0.31
N VAL A 84 -4.89 -16.09 1.24
CA VAL A 84 -5.47 -16.27 2.58
C VAL A 84 -4.35 -16.08 3.58
N PHE A 85 -4.48 -15.09 4.44
CA PHE A 85 -3.43 -14.68 5.36
C PHE A 85 -3.91 -14.73 6.79
N GLY A 86 -3.01 -15.14 7.69
CA GLY A 86 -3.25 -15.05 9.11
C GLY A 86 -3.36 -13.61 9.56
N ALA A 87 -4.54 -13.25 10.05
CA ALA A 87 -4.79 -11.96 10.66
C ALA A 87 -5.52 -12.25 11.97
N GLY A 88 -5.01 -11.79 13.09
CA GLY A 88 -5.65 -11.96 14.39
C GLY A 88 -6.27 -10.67 14.89
N ASP A 89 -6.91 -10.71 16.04
CA ASP A 89 -7.29 -9.52 16.79
C ASP A 89 -6.07 -8.61 16.95
N LYS A 90 -6.22 -7.34 16.70
CA LYS A 90 -5.14 -6.36 16.88
C LYS A 90 -3.87 -6.61 16.04
N GLY A 91 -3.98 -7.33 14.90
CA GLY A 91 -2.86 -7.56 13.99
C GLY A 91 -2.16 -8.91 14.18
N SER A 92 -0.96 -8.97 14.66
CA SER A 92 0.00 -10.07 14.62
C SER A 92 -0.31 -11.34 15.45
N ASN A 93 -1.56 -11.78 15.55
CA ASN A 93 -1.92 -12.95 16.35
C ASN A 93 -1.88 -14.26 15.53
N TYR A 94 -0.72 -14.91 15.48
CA TYR A 94 -0.53 -16.18 14.77
C TYR A 94 -1.36 -17.35 15.34
N GLN A 95 -1.74 -17.30 16.61
CA GLN A 95 -2.52 -18.37 17.25
C GLN A 95 -3.97 -18.41 16.78
N LYS A 96 -4.51 -17.27 16.33
CA LYS A 96 -5.88 -17.12 15.84
C LYS A 96 -5.96 -16.91 14.32
N SER A 97 -4.85 -17.12 13.60
CA SER A 97 -4.76 -16.81 12.15
C SER A 97 -5.81 -17.46 11.29
N LEU A 98 -6.32 -18.64 11.64
CA LEU A 98 -7.34 -19.34 10.87
C LEU A 98 -8.77 -19.01 11.30
N SER A 99 -8.97 -18.39 12.47
CA SER A 99 -10.31 -18.01 12.95
C SER A 99 -10.85 -16.75 12.26
N SER A 100 -9.95 -15.86 11.85
CA SER A 100 -10.30 -14.58 11.23
C SER A 100 -9.29 -14.20 10.14
N PRO A 101 -9.16 -15.01 9.07
CA PRO A 101 -8.18 -14.76 8.04
C PRO A 101 -8.54 -13.52 7.21
N LEU A 102 -7.51 -12.81 6.76
CA LEU A 102 -7.63 -11.87 5.66
C LEU A 102 -7.63 -12.66 4.35
N VAL A 103 -8.68 -12.52 3.57
CA VAL A 103 -8.79 -13.12 2.22
C VAL A 103 -8.71 -12.01 1.19
N MET A 104 -7.84 -12.17 0.20
CA MET A 104 -7.65 -11.22 -0.90
C MET A 104 -7.78 -11.92 -2.25
N VAL A 105 -8.33 -11.20 -3.22
CA VAL A 105 -8.33 -11.60 -4.63
C VAL A 105 -7.82 -10.42 -5.46
N GLN A 106 -7.01 -10.71 -6.49
CA GLN A 106 -6.46 -9.69 -7.38
C GLN A 106 -6.43 -10.17 -8.82
N ALA A 107 -6.85 -9.29 -9.72
CA ALA A 107 -6.58 -9.40 -11.15
C ALA A 107 -5.50 -8.39 -11.54
N GLU A 108 -4.51 -8.84 -12.28
CA GLU A 108 -3.43 -8.00 -12.82
C GLU A 108 -3.32 -8.19 -14.33
N LYS A 109 -3.12 -7.09 -15.03
CA LYS A 109 -2.85 -7.05 -16.47
C LYS A 109 -1.68 -6.13 -16.76
N GLN A 110 -0.69 -6.62 -17.50
CA GLN A 110 0.32 -5.75 -18.10
C GLN A 110 -0.17 -5.28 -19.46
N LEU A 111 0.04 -4.00 -19.73
CA LEU A 111 -0.29 -3.39 -21.03
C LEU A 111 0.92 -2.59 -21.53
N LYS A 112 0.99 -2.43 -22.83
CA LYS A 112 1.95 -1.52 -23.46
C LYS A 112 1.21 -0.33 -24.08
N LEU A 113 1.27 0.80 -23.40
CA LEU A 113 0.66 2.05 -23.84
C LEU A 113 1.75 3.07 -24.21
N PHE A 114 1.34 4.27 -24.66
CA PHE A 114 2.26 5.40 -24.91
C PHE A 114 3.48 5.03 -25.77
N GLY A 115 3.24 4.39 -26.92
CA GLY A 115 4.34 4.00 -27.84
C GLY A 115 5.05 2.71 -27.44
N GLY A 116 4.41 1.84 -26.67
CA GLY A 116 4.95 0.52 -26.30
C GLY A 116 5.58 0.48 -24.92
N LEU A 117 5.33 1.50 -24.08
CA LEU A 117 5.84 1.56 -22.70
C LEU A 117 4.99 0.71 -21.76
N ASN A 118 5.66 -0.02 -20.87
CA ASN A 118 5.02 -0.95 -19.94
C ASN A 118 4.21 -0.21 -18.88
N GLY A 119 3.03 -0.76 -18.57
CA GLY A 119 2.22 -0.42 -17.42
C GLY A 119 1.63 -1.67 -16.78
N ASN A 120 1.39 -1.62 -15.48
CA ASN A 120 0.75 -2.68 -14.70
C ASN A 120 -0.54 -2.13 -14.10
N TYR A 121 -1.62 -2.87 -14.30
CA TYR A 121 -2.97 -2.49 -13.90
C TYR A 121 -3.53 -3.58 -13.02
N ARG A 122 -3.80 -3.26 -11.76
CA ARG A 122 -4.27 -4.19 -10.73
C ARG A 122 -5.57 -3.72 -10.14
N ALA A 123 -6.51 -4.63 -9.98
CA ALA A 123 -7.73 -4.43 -9.21
C ALA A 123 -7.86 -5.59 -8.22
N TYR A 124 -8.19 -5.28 -6.99
CA TYR A 124 -8.28 -6.28 -5.93
C TYR A 124 -9.43 -5.99 -4.96
N ALA A 125 -9.82 -7.02 -4.23
CA ALA A 125 -10.75 -6.92 -3.13
C ALA A 125 -10.23 -7.73 -1.95
N TRP A 126 -10.63 -7.31 -0.74
CA TRP A 126 -10.29 -8.02 0.49
C TRP A 126 -11.50 -8.15 1.40
N THR A 127 -11.44 -9.14 2.27
CA THR A 127 -12.38 -9.29 3.37
C THR A 127 -11.69 -9.91 4.57
N ARG A 128 -12.08 -9.47 5.75
CA ARG A 128 -11.65 -10.00 7.04
C ARG A 128 -12.82 -9.99 8.02
N SER A 129 -12.95 -11.02 8.86
CA SER A 129 -13.97 -11.09 9.92
C SER A 129 -13.35 -10.76 11.29
N ASP A 130 -14.20 -10.51 12.26
CA ASP A 130 -13.84 -10.31 13.68
C ASP A 130 -12.78 -9.23 13.91
N VAL A 131 -12.89 -8.15 13.15
CA VAL A 131 -12.04 -6.94 13.32
C VAL A 131 -12.66 -6.10 14.42
N THR A 132 -11.86 -5.64 15.37
CA THR A 132 -12.33 -4.68 16.38
C THR A 132 -12.65 -3.36 15.68
N GLU A 133 -13.90 -2.90 15.83
CA GLU A 133 -14.38 -1.64 15.24
C GLU A 133 -13.81 -0.42 15.98
N LEU A 134 -14.14 0.77 15.51
CA LEU A 134 -13.62 2.04 16.06
C LEU A 134 -14.08 2.36 17.48
N ASP A 135 -15.07 1.66 18.00
CA ASP A 135 -15.51 1.77 19.40
C ASP A 135 -14.63 0.97 20.37
N GLY A 136 -13.65 0.22 19.88
CA GLY A 136 -12.74 -0.61 20.69
C GLY A 136 -13.38 -1.84 21.31
N VAL A 137 -14.69 -2.06 21.18
CA VAL A 137 -15.47 -3.09 21.86
C VAL A 137 -16.14 -4.06 20.91
N THR A 138 -16.85 -3.56 19.90
CA THR A 138 -17.57 -4.40 18.95
C THR A 138 -16.63 -4.99 17.91
N THR A 139 -17.02 -6.14 17.35
CA THR A 139 -16.29 -6.76 16.25
C THR A 139 -17.17 -6.83 15.01
N GLY A 140 -16.58 -6.57 13.86
CA GLY A 140 -17.27 -6.53 12.59
C GLY A 140 -16.54 -7.26 11.48
N LYS A 141 -17.17 -7.28 10.31
CA LYS A 141 -16.58 -7.77 9.07
C LYS A 141 -16.17 -6.60 8.22
N HIS A 142 -14.90 -6.50 7.92
CA HIS A 142 -14.37 -5.54 6.98
C HIS A 142 -14.33 -6.11 5.55
N THR A 143 -14.65 -5.29 4.59
CA THR A 143 -14.57 -5.62 3.16
C THR A 143 -14.23 -4.35 2.39
N GLY A 144 -13.27 -4.43 1.50
CA GLY A 144 -12.87 -3.30 0.68
C GLY A 144 -12.41 -3.72 -0.71
N ILE A 145 -12.21 -2.72 -1.54
CA ILE A 145 -11.68 -2.86 -2.89
C ILE A 145 -10.54 -1.88 -3.10
N GLY A 146 -9.63 -2.22 -4.00
CA GLY A 146 -8.52 -1.36 -4.34
C GLY A 146 -8.09 -1.49 -5.80
N ILE A 147 -7.41 -0.45 -6.25
CA ILE A 147 -6.78 -0.38 -7.56
C ILE A 147 -5.34 0.10 -7.35
N SER A 148 -4.39 -0.53 -8.03
CA SER A 148 -2.99 -0.08 -8.08
C SER A 148 -2.54 -0.07 -9.55
N ILE A 149 -2.09 1.08 -10.00
CA ILE A 149 -1.67 1.30 -11.40
C ILE A 149 -0.27 1.91 -11.37
N ASP A 150 0.60 1.40 -12.21
CA ASP A 150 1.85 2.06 -12.57
C ASP A 150 2.01 2.04 -14.10
N GLN A 151 2.45 3.16 -14.69
CA GLN A 151 2.57 3.32 -16.13
C GLN A 151 3.77 4.19 -16.49
N ARG A 152 4.67 3.65 -17.26
CA ARG A 152 5.73 4.44 -17.90
C ARG A 152 5.14 5.28 -19.02
N ILE A 153 5.46 6.58 -19.03
CA ILE A 153 4.96 7.53 -20.05
C ILE A 153 6.10 8.17 -20.86
N GLY A 154 7.35 7.87 -20.52
CA GLY A 154 8.54 8.37 -21.18
C GLY A 154 9.75 7.50 -20.83
N ASP A 155 10.91 7.89 -21.33
CA ASP A 155 12.16 7.26 -20.94
C ASP A 155 12.54 7.69 -19.53
N GLY A 156 12.24 6.82 -18.56
CA GLY A 156 12.53 7.07 -17.15
C GLY A 156 11.47 7.87 -16.38
N ILE A 157 10.26 8.07 -16.91
CA ILE A 157 9.12 8.62 -16.16
C ILE A 157 8.12 7.50 -15.91
N ASN A 158 7.85 7.22 -14.64
CA ASN A 158 6.83 6.28 -14.21
C ASN A 158 5.77 7.00 -13.38
N LEU A 159 4.53 6.99 -13.84
CA LEU A 159 3.38 7.47 -13.09
C LEU A 159 2.82 6.32 -12.25
N PHE A 160 2.31 6.62 -11.08
CA PHE A 160 1.59 5.66 -10.27
C PHE A 160 0.32 6.25 -9.67
N GLY A 161 -0.62 5.37 -9.37
CA GLY A 161 -1.85 5.71 -8.67
C GLY A 161 -2.38 4.52 -7.89
N ARG A 162 -2.91 4.78 -6.70
CA ARG A 162 -3.66 3.83 -5.88
C ARG A 162 -4.98 4.43 -5.47
N TYR A 163 -5.99 3.61 -5.44
CA TYR A 163 -7.29 3.94 -4.87
C TYR A 163 -7.75 2.79 -3.98
N GLY A 164 -8.24 3.12 -2.80
CA GLY A 164 -8.88 2.20 -1.87
C GLY A 164 -10.25 2.69 -1.46
N GLN A 165 -11.19 1.76 -1.31
CA GLN A 165 -12.55 2.02 -0.83
C GLN A 165 -12.95 0.94 0.17
N LEU A 166 -13.30 1.35 1.38
CA LEU A 166 -13.97 0.48 2.35
C LEU A 166 -15.45 0.37 1.95
N ILE A 167 -15.92 -0.87 1.78
CA ILE A 167 -17.31 -1.19 1.43
C ILE A 167 -18.12 -1.51 2.68
N LYS A 168 -17.48 -2.18 3.65
CA LYS A 168 -18.09 -2.58 4.92
C LYS A 168 -17.04 -2.57 6.02
N GLY A 169 -17.46 -2.22 7.25
CA GLY A 169 -16.61 -2.11 8.43
C GLY A 169 -16.35 -0.66 8.83
N GLU A 170 -15.68 -0.47 9.93
CA GLU A 170 -15.41 0.83 10.53
C GLU A 170 -13.92 1.07 10.66
N LEU A 171 -13.37 1.86 9.74
CA LEU A 171 -12.00 2.35 9.77
C LEU A 171 -12.01 3.87 9.94
N PRO A 172 -10.92 4.48 10.43
CA PRO A 172 -10.79 5.95 10.47
C PRO A 172 -10.98 6.59 9.09
N PHE A 173 -10.47 5.93 8.04
CA PHE A 173 -10.62 6.39 6.67
C PHE A 173 -11.43 5.39 5.83
N GLU A 174 -12.38 5.89 5.04
CA GLU A 174 -13.24 5.07 4.17
C GLU A 174 -12.78 5.05 2.72
N GLN A 175 -11.99 6.05 2.30
CA GLN A 175 -11.41 6.16 0.97
C GLN A 175 -9.96 6.65 1.07
N ALA A 176 -9.13 6.13 0.20
CA ALA A 176 -7.75 6.58 0.01
C ALA A 176 -7.48 6.78 -1.48
N LEU A 177 -6.90 7.91 -1.85
CA LEU A 177 -6.39 8.16 -3.19
C LEU A 177 -4.95 8.61 -3.08
N THR A 178 -4.07 7.91 -3.77
CA THR A 178 -2.64 8.23 -3.83
C THR A 178 -2.21 8.30 -5.28
N ILE A 179 -1.50 9.36 -5.65
CA ILE A 179 -0.97 9.54 -7.00
C ILE A 179 0.45 10.09 -6.93
N GLY A 180 1.26 9.80 -7.94
CA GLY A 180 2.60 10.36 -8.00
C GLY A 180 3.39 9.91 -9.22
N SER A 181 4.67 10.24 -9.19
CA SER A 181 5.62 9.91 -10.25
C SER A 181 7.00 9.67 -9.67
N GLU A 182 7.74 8.75 -10.27
CA GLU A 182 9.19 8.66 -10.16
C GLU A 182 9.81 9.03 -11.51
N ILE A 183 10.80 9.95 -11.49
CA ILE A 183 11.50 10.45 -12.66
C ILE A 183 12.97 10.08 -12.53
N ASN A 184 13.49 9.37 -13.52
CA ASN A 184 14.90 8.96 -13.57
C ASN A 184 15.83 10.13 -13.88
N GLY A 185 17.00 10.11 -13.29
CA GLY A 185 18.02 11.15 -13.43
C GLY A 185 18.68 11.31 -14.81
N SER A 186 18.33 10.49 -15.79
CA SER A 186 18.81 10.65 -17.17
C SER A 186 18.47 12.02 -17.75
N TYR A 187 17.37 12.63 -17.32
CA TYR A 187 16.96 13.98 -17.75
C TYR A 187 17.93 15.09 -17.32
N TRP A 188 18.77 14.86 -16.32
CA TRP A 188 19.82 15.81 -15.87
C TRP A 188 21.22 15.17 -15.84
N GLY A 189 21.43 14.12 -16.65
CA GLY A 189 22.75 13.50 -16.84
C GLY A 189 23.20 12.58 -15.70
N ARG A 190 22.29 12.17 -14.81
CA ARG A 190 22.57 11.31 -13.65
C ARG A 190 21.62 10.11 -13.61
N GLY A 191 21.70 9.24 -14.62
CA GLY A 191 20.76 8.12 -14.83
C GLY A 191 20.62 7.13 -13.67
N ALA A 192 21.49 7.16 -12.67
CA ALA A 192 21.39 6.36 -11.47
C ALA A 192 20.58 7.04 -10.34
N ASP A 193 20.32 8.34 -10.47
CA ASP A 193 19.50 9.09 -9.52
C ASP A 193 18.00 9.00 -9.87
N ALA A 194 17.14 9.42 -8.94
CA ALA A 194 15.72 9.58 -9.22
C ALA A 194 15.09 10.67 -8.32
N ILE A 195 14.04 11.30 -8.81
CA ILE A 195 13.14 12.14 -8.02
C ILE A 195 11.79 11.44 -7.94
N GLY A 196 11.22 11.32 -6.72
CA GLY A 196 9.85 10.93 -6.51
C GLY A 196 9.03 12.09 -5.98
N ILE A 197 7.80 12.22 -6.48
CA ILE A 197 6.82 13.20 -6.02
C ILE A 197 5.48 12.48 -5.89
N GLY A 198 4.82 12.62 -4.74
CA GLY A 198 3.53 12.01 -4.47
C GLY A 198 2.60 12.89 -3.67
N ALA A 199 1.29 12.66 -3.83
CA ALA A 199 0.24 13.25 -3.04
C ALA A 199 -0.82 12.20 -2.70
N SER A 200 -1.37 12.27 -1.48
CA SER A 200 -2.38 11.35 -0.99
C SER A 200 -3.50 12.09 -0.25
N TRP A 201 -4.72 11.54 -0.35
CA TRP A 201 -5.93 12.01 0.33
C TRP A 201 -6.61 10.82 1.00
N LEU A 202 -6.78 10.92 2.33
CA LEU A 202 -7.44 9.91 3.16
C LEU A 202 -8.73 10.52 3.71
N LYS A 203 -9.88 10.12 3.16
CA LYS A 203 -11.18 10.65 3.55
C LYS A 203 -11.66 9.99 4.84
N ALA A 204 -11.95 10.82 5.86
CA ALA A 204 -12.50 10.35 7.13
C ALA A 204 -13.86 9.67 6.92
N SER A 205 -14.04 8.50 7.54
CA SER A 205 -15.29 7.75 7.51
C SER A 205 -16.41 8.47 8.27
N SER A 206 -17.65 8.07 7.98
CA SER A 206 -18.80 8.59 8.71
C SER A 206 -18.77 8.21 10.19
N THR A 207 -18.37 7.00 10.52
CA THR A 207 -18.25 6.50 11.88
C THR A 207 -17.17 7.26 12.66
N TYR A 208 -15.99 7.45 12.06
CA TYR A 208 -14.90 8.21 12.68
C TYR A 208 -15.32 9.64 13.00
N ARG A 209 -16.05 10.29 12.10
CA ARG A 209 -16.62 11.62 12.34
C ARG A 209 -17.69 11.62 13.44
N ALA A 210 -18.51 10.56 13.52
CA ALA A 210 -19.58 10.45 14.52
C ALA A 210 -19.04 10.21 15.94
N LEU A 211 -17.94 9.47 16.08
CA LEU A 211 -17.26 9.27 17.36
C LEU A 211 -16.71 10.57 17.92
N GLY A 212 -16.31 11.51 17.05
CA GLY A 212 -15.74 12.78 17.47
C GLY A 212 -14.54 12.57 18.40
N GLY A 213 -14.40 13.43 19.42
CA GLY A 213 -13.33 13.35 20.41
C GLY A 213 -13.52 12.27 21.49
N SER A 214 -14.42 11.32 21.31
CA SER A 214 -14.67 10.24 22.27
C SER A 214 -14.25 8.86 21.76
N GLY A 215 -13.59 8.78 20.59
CA GLY A 215 -13.13 7.52 20.04
C GLY A 215 -11.99 6.90 20.87
N ASP A 216 -12.18 5.66 21.28
CA ASP A 216 -11.21 4.82 21.99
C ASP A 216 -10.99 3.58 21.13
N ILE A 217 -10.00 3.65 20.23
CA ILE A 217 -9.76 2.65 19.19
C ILE A 217 -9.03 1.43 19.75
N ASP A 218 -8.23 1.63 20.81
CA ASP A 218 -7.46 0.54 21.40
C ASP A 218 -8.15 -0.11 22.62
N GLY A 219 -9.25 0.47 23.08
CA GLY A 219 -10.11 -0.09 24.14
C GLY A 219 -9.51 0.04 25.53
N ASP A 220 -8.68 1.04 25.78
CA ASP A 220 -8.04 1.28 27.09
C ASP A 220 -8.89 2.16 28.02
N GLY A 221 -10.01 2.69 27.56
CA GLY A 221 -10.92 3.56 28.30
C GLY A 221 -10.55 5.04 28.23
N ILE A 222 -9.54 5.40 27.44
CA ILE A 222 -9.09 6.78 27.23
C ILE A 222 -9.33 7.16 25.76
N ALA A 223 -9.88 8.33 25.51
CA ALA A 223 -10.07 8.77 24.13
C ALA A 223 -8.72 8.96 23.42
N ASP A 224 -8.51 8.31 22.29
CA ASP A 224 -7.29 8.40 21.48
C ASP A 224 -7.08 9.78 20.85
N PHE A 225 -8.13 10.56 20.70
CA PHE A 225 -8.07 11.89 20.11
C PHE A 225 -9.16 12.81 20.69
N THR A 226 -8.84 14.10 20.73
CA THR A 226 -9.68 15.14 21.37
C THR A 226 -10.36 16.08 20.36
N PHE A 227 -10.37 15.72 19.08
CA PHE A 227 -10.91 16.53 17.99
C PHE A 227 -12.00 15.77 17.24
N THR A 228 -12.82 16.50 16.49
CA THR A 228 -13.81 15.89 15.57
C THR A 228 -13.24 15.82 14.18
N PRO A 229 -13.00 14.61 13.63
CA PRO A 229 -12.49 14.45 12.26
C PRO A 229 -13.42 15.05 11.23
N SER A 230 -12.89 15.75 10.24
CA SER A 230 -13.67 16.38 9.17
C SER A 230 -12.91 16.43 7.84
N GLY A 231 -13.56 15.96 6.77
CA GLY A 231 -12.96 15.97 5.43
C GLY A 231 -11.90 14.90 5.22
N ALA A 232 -10.69 15.28 4.85
CA ALA A 232 -9.63 14.36 4.53
C ALA A 232 -8.28 14.83 5.08
N GLU A 233 -7.45 13.88 5.52
CA GLU A 233 -6.02 14.08 5.70
C GLU A 233 -5.36 14.19 4.33
N GLN A 234 -4.37 15.07 4.21
CA GLN A 234 -3.64 15.32 2.97
C GLN A 234 -2.15 15.13 3.23
N ILE A 235 -1.50 14.39 2.37
CA ILE A 235 -0.08 14.09 2.51
C ILE A 235 0.59 14.37 1.16
N ALA A 236 1.75 15.02 1.19
CA ALA A 236 2.61 15.18 0.03
C ALA A 236 4.03 14.83 0.43
N GLU A 237 4.74 14.17 -0.47
CA GLU A 237 6.14 13.78 -0.27
C GLU A 237 6.94 14.04 -1.54
N ILE A 238 8.16 14.51 -1.38
CA ILE A 238 9.16 14.62 -2.43
C ILE A 238 10.49 14.11 -1.90
N TYR A 239 11.14 13.24 -2.67
CA TYR A 239 12.48 12.77 -2.38
C TYR A 239 13.42 12.92 -3.58
N TYR A 240 14.73 12.98 -3.31
CA TYR A 240 15.77 12.89 -4.32
C TYR A 240 16.75 11.76 -3.96
N ARG A 241 16.70 10.65 -4.66
CA ARG A 241 17.64 9.54 -4.49
C ARG A 241 18.92 9.85 -5.24
N TYR A 242 19.96 10.22 -4.49
CA TYR A 242 21.28 10.54 -4.99
C TYR A 242 22.21 9.35 -4.87
N ARG A 243 22.62 8.77 -5.99
CA ARG A 243 23.56 7.66 -6.01
C ARG A 243 24.99 8.17 -6.04
N ILE A 244 25.69 8.00 -4.93
CA ILE A 244 27.11 8.40 -4.77
C ILE A 244 28.02 7.35 -5.40
N ALA A 245 27.74 6.06 -5.17
CA ALA A 245 28.47 4.91 -5.68
C ALA A 245 27.49 3.74 -5.93
N PRO A 246 27.88 2.70 -6.67
CA PRO A 246 27.02 1.53 -6.89
C PRO A 246 26.44 0.91 -5.61
N GLN A 247 27.16 1.00 -4.50
CA GLN A 247 26.78 0.44 -3.19
C GLN A 247 26.26 1.48 -2.20
N PHE A 248 26.25 2.79 -2.56
CA PHE A 248 25.90 3.84 -1.60
C PHE A 248 24.98 4.89 -2.21
N GLU A 249 23.82 5.04 -1.61
CA GLU A 249 22.80 6.03 -1.98
C GLU A 249 22.41 6.85 -0.75
N VAL A 250 22.16 8.14 -0.97
CA VAL A 250 21.62 9.06 0.04
C VAL A 250 20.38 9.73 -0.53
N THR A 251 19.31 9.77 0.27
CA THR A 251 18.01 10.25 -0.16
C THR A 251 17.48 11.29 0.83
N PRO A 252 17.70 12.60 0.60
CA PRO A 252 16.92 13.62 1.27
C PRO A 252 15.45 13.49 0.90
N ASP A 253 14.59 13.75 1.88
CA ASP A 253 13.15 13.60 1.80
C ASP A 253 12.46 14.77 2.50
N PHE A 254 11.36 15.22 1.94
CA PHE A 254 10.48 16.21 2.55
C PHE A 254 9.04 15.75 2.47
N GLN A 255 8.36 15.75 3.63
CA GLN A 255 6.95 15.44 3.72
C GLN A 255 6.17 16.61 4.30
N TRP A 256 4.96 16.80 3.79
CA TRP A 256 3.97 17.72 4.32
C TRP A 256 2.69 16.93 4.63
N VAL A 257 2.20 17.07 5.87
CA VAL A 257 0.94 16.47 6.31
C VAL A 257 0.01 17.60 6.73
N GLY A 258 -1.06 17.74 6.00
CA GLY A 258 -2.13 18.68 6.30
C GLY A 258 -3.33 17.95 6.89
N ARG A 259 -3.94 18.55 7.91
CA ARG A 259 -5.12 17.99 8.57
C ARG A 259 -4.91 16.59 9.11
N GLY A 260 -3.79 16.35 9.83
CA GLY A 260 -3.46 15.06 10.41
C GLY A 260 -4.64 14.45 11.16
N GLY A 261 -4.94 13.14 10.90
CA GLY A 261 -6.14 12.48 11.40
C GLY A 261 -7.46 13.06 10.87
N ALA A 262 -7.44 13.76 9.73
CA ALA A 262 -8.56 14.55 9.20
C ALA A 262 -9.04 15.66 10.18
N ASN A 263 -8.19 16.12 11.08
CA ASN A 263 -8.49 17.25 11.98
C ASN A 263 -8.41 18.57 11.20
N GLY A 264 -9.54 19.24 11.04
CA GLY A 264 -9.64 20.51 10.31
C GLY A 264 -8.88 21.67 10.98
N ASP A 265 -8.69 21.63 12.28
CA ASP A 265 -8.03 22.67 13.10
C ASP A 265 -6.53 22.38 13.32
N ALA A 266 -6.04 21.20 12.89
CA ALA A 266 -4.64 20.85 13.04
C ALA A 266 -3.74 21.69 12.12
N SER A 267 -2.68 22.23 12.69
CA SER A 267 -1.59 22.83 11.92
C SER A 267 -0.92 21.76 11.06
N SER A 268 -0.46 22.13 9.87
CA SER A 268 0.29 21.19 9.04
C SER A 268 1.63 20.84 9.67
N VAL A 269 1.99 19.57 9.54
CA VAL A 269 3.30 19.03 9.95
C VAL A 269 4.23 19.00 8.74
N LYS A 270 5.48 19.38 8.94
CA LYS A 270 6.53 19.28 7.92
C LYS A 270 7.64 18.41 8.48
N VAL A 271 8.05 17.40 7.71
CA VAL A 271 9.10 16.47 8.09
C VAL A 271 10.23 16.57 7.08
N LEU A 272 11.45 16.69 7.58
CA LEU A 272 12.68 16.56 6.78
C LEU A 272 13.33 15.24 7.16
N GLY A 273 13.54 14.39 6.17
CA GLY A 273 14.15 13.09 6.30
C GLY A 273 15.47 13.00 5.54
N LEU A 274 16.33 12.09 5.99
CA LEU A 274 17.52 11.67 5.27
C LEU A 274 17.68 10.17 5.43
N ARG A 275 17.64 9.45 4.31
CA ARG A 275 17.89 8.01 4.27
C ARG A 275 19.25 7.75 3.62
N ALA A 276 20.00 6.78 4.16
CA ALA A 276 21.22 6.27 3.54
C ALA A 276 21.08 4.75 3.34
N ASN A 277 21.37 4.29 2.13
CA ASN A 277 21.37 2.87 1.77
C ASN A 277 22.79 2.42 1.43
N ILE A 278 23.22 1.33 2.05
CA ILE A 278 24.52 0.68 1.80
C ILE A 278 24.25 -0.77 1.42
N ALA A 279 24.70 -1.16 0.23
CA ALA A 279 24.67 -2.54 -0.23
C ALA A 279 26.10 -3.13 -0.22
N TYR A 280 26.28 -4.31 0.34
CA TYR A 280 27.57 -5.02 0.44
C TYR A 280 27.46 -6.46 -0.04
#